data_8e642a1189282f63281e49eb0e58a4d0
#
_entry.id   8e642a1189282f63281e49eb0e58a4d0
#
_cell.length_a   1.000
_cell.length_b   1.000
_cell.length_c   1.000
_cell.angle_alpha   90.00
_cell.angle_beta   90.00
_cell.angle_gamma   90.00
#
_symmetry.space_group_name_H-M   'P 1'
#
loop_
_entity.id
_entity.type
_entity.pdbx_description
1 polymer ?
#
loop_
_entity_poly.entity_id
_entity_poly.type
_entity_poly.pdbx_seq_one_letter_code
_entity_poly.pdbx_strand_id
1 'polypeptide(L)'
;MFDYIREFQTLAEHLNFTSAARELGLSQSGLSRHMAALEHELGFPLLTRSPVKLTAAGARYLEHVGAILGAHDQLVRECKALSKSQAAPLRIAMAESSGQPACMAYAILASMHESDEGFSYELVVDRAKTVEQLVQESAADVALAYCAPGDGIGEDPVVTSPPWEAPMADVAYDFMYNEPLSAWVHEDNPVFEGDATLEDLAACKLPISSNRMFKTWTDGICALFERNGCKPKTLTKDASALNEFLVALKEDEVVFTSSFLRYMVPGTNPSACEVALASGTTLVGPVYLVYRRSDDNPVLKRFVSLYRREAQKHQAQVRWSMQG
;
A
#
# COMPACT_ATOMS: atom_id res chain seq x y z
N MET A 1 14.16 -18.54 20.39
CA MET A 1 14.54 -18.31 18.97
C MET A 1 13.70 -17.22 18.33
N PHE A 2 12.36 -17.37 18.13
CA PHE A 2 11.55 -16.37 17.40
C PHE A 2 11.61 -14.96 17.98
N ASP A 3 11.66 -14.80 19.30
CA ASP A 3 11.81 -13.48 19.92
C ASP A 3 13.14 -12.82 19.54
N TYR A 4 14.25 -13.58 19.52
CA TYR A 4 15.57 -13.06 19.12
C TYR A 4 15.60 -12.69 17.63
N ILE A 5 14.84 -13.37 16.79
CA ILE A 5 14.68 -13.03 15.39
C ILE A 5 13.94 -11.69 15.23
N ARG A 6 12.87 -11.43 16.03
CA ARG A 6 12.16 -10.13 16.07
C ARG A 6 13.08 -9.01 16.54
N GLU A 7 13.86 -9.27 17.60
CA GLU A 7 14.82 -8.31 18.11
C GLU A 7 15.91 -7.97 17.08
N PHE A 8 16.35 -8.96 16.29
CA PHE A 8 17.27 -8.74 15.17
C PHE A 8 16.64 -7.85 14.09
N GLN A 9 15.38 -8.07 13.73
CA GLN A 9 14.67 -7.25 12.74
C GLN A 9 14.64 -5.78 13.18
N THR A 10 14.23 -5.50 14.42
CA THR A 10 14.24 -4.15 15.00
C THR A 10 15.64 -3.56 15.05
N LEU A 11 16.65 -4.35 15.44
CA LEU A 11 18.04 -3.87 15.47
C LEU A 11 18.57 -3.54 14.06
N ALA A 12 18.17 -4.29 13.04
CA ALA A 12 18.55 -4.04 11.66
C ALA A 12 17.96 -2.72 11.12
N GLU A 13 16.76 -2.34 11.56
CA GLU A 13 16.13 -1.06 11.20
C GLU A 13 16.88 0.13 11.82
N HIS A 14 17.31 0.00 13.07
CA HIS A 14 17.99 1.08 13.77
C HIS A 14 19.49 1.16 13.51
N LEU A 15 20.14 0.04 13.23
CA LEU A 15 21.59 -0.12 13.19
C LEU A 15 22.32 0.47 14.45
N ASN A 16 21.60 0.48 15.57
CA ASN A 16 22.03 1.03 16.84
C ASN A 16 21.44 0.24 18.01
N PHE A 17 22.28 -0.43 18.79
CA PHE A 17 21.85 -1.26 19.91
C PHE A 17 21.08 -0.49 20.99
N THR A 18 21.44 0.75 21.27
CA THR A 18 20.76 1.56 22.30
C THR A 18 19.36 1.96 21.86
N SER A 19 19.22 2.39 20.61
CA SER A 19 17.91 2.78 20.05
C SER A 19 16.98 1.59 19.92
N ALA A 20 17.46 0.47 19.38
CA ALA A 20 16.67 -0.75 19.24
C ALA A 20 16.28 -1.34 20.62
N ALA A 21 17.20 -1.37 21.57
CA ALA A 21 16.89 -1.86 22.92
C ALA A 21 15.82 -1.02 23.61
N ARG A 22 15.85 0.30 23.43
CA ARG A 22 14.82 1.20 23.98
C ARG A 22 13.44 0.92 23.39
N GLU A 23 13.35 0.70 22.08
CA GLU A 23 12.10 0.36 21.41
C GLU A 23 11.55 -0.98 21.87
N LEU A 24 12.43 -1.97 22.04
CA LEU A 24 12.08 -3.31 22.51
C LEU A 24 11.81 -3.40 24.03
N GLY A 25 12.01 -2.32 24.79
CA GLY A 25 11.88 -2.35 26.25
C GLY A 25 12.98 -3.19 26.94
N LEU A 26 14.14 -3.35 26.29
CA LEU A 26 15.28 -4.14 26.77
C LEU A 26 16.44 -3.24 27.21
N SER A 27 17.37 -3.82 28.00
CA SER A 27 18.69 -3.21 28.20
C SER A 27 19.56 -3.46 26.96
N GLN A 28 20.45 -2.51 26.63
CA GLN A 28 21.40 -2.66 25.52
C GLN A 28 22.29 -3.92 25.68
N SER A 29 22.68 -4.25 26.91
CA SER A 29 23.44 -5.48 27.21
C SER A 29 22.60 -6.75 27.06
N GLY A 30 21.30 -6.68 27.33
CA GLY A 30 20.33 -7.76 27.08
C GLY A 30 20.22 -8.06 25.59
N LEU A 31 19.91 -7.03 24.78
CA LEU A 31 19.81 -7.16 23.33
C LEU A 31 21.13 -7.69 22.71
N SER A 32 22.27 -7.21 23.20
CA SER A 32 23.57 -7.70 22.72
C SER A 32 23.81 -9.19 23.00
N ARG A 33 23.36 -9.69 24.17
CA ARG A 33 23.43 -11.13 24.50
C ARG A 33 22.49 -11.95 23.65
N HIS A 34 21.27 -11.46 23.40
CA HIS A 34 20.29 -12.14 22.55
C HIS A 34 20.79 -12.25 21.10
N MET A 35 21.40 -11.19 20.58
CA MET A 35 22.02 -11.23 19.25
C MET A 35 23.19 -12.23 19.17
N ALA A 36 24.03 -12.27 20.20
CA ALA A 36 25.12 -13.25 20.26
C ALA A 36 24.59 -14.69 20.33
N ALA A 37 23.49 -14.93 21.06
CA ALA A 37 22.84 -16.23 21.13
C ALA A 37 22.24 -16.63 19.78
N LEU A 38 21.58 -15.69 19.09
CA LEU A 38 21.02 -15.94 17.76
C LEU A 38 22.12 -16.25 16.73
N GLU A 39 23.18 -15.45 16.67
CA GLU A 39 24.32 -15.68 15.78
C GLU A 39 25.03 -17.03 16.06
N HIS A 40 25.15 -17.39 17.33
CA HIS A 40 25.70 -18.69 17.72
C HIS A 40 24.82 -19.85 17.23
N GLU A 41 23.50 -19.74 17.38
CA GLU A 41 22.55 -20.77 16.93
C GLU A 41 22.53 -20.92 15.40
N LEU A 42 22.63 -19.78 14.69
CA LEU A 42 22.67 -19.77 13.22
C LEU A 42 24.04 -20.22 12.66
N GLY A 43 25.11 -20.11 13.46
CA GLY A 43 26.45 -20.49 13.06
C GLY A 43 27.18 -19.43 12.21
N PHE A 44 26.62 -18.24 12.06
CA PHE A 44 27.25 -17.11 11.33
C PHE A 44 26.85 -15.75 11.94
N PRO A 45 27.71 -14.72 11.79
CA PRO A 45 27.38 -13.39 12.27
C PRO A 45 26.38 -12.69 11.37
N LEU A 46 25.36 -12.05 11.99
CA LEU A 46 24.37 -11.22 11.31
C LEU A 46 24.82 -9.76 11.22
N LEU A 47 25.61 -9.30 12.21
CA LEU A 47 26.02 -7.90 12.39
C LEU A 47 27.52 -7.78 12.66
N THR A 48 28.13 -6.69 12.16
CA THR A 48 29.39 -6.17 12.69
C THR A 48 29.10 -5.29 13.90
N ARG A 49 30.06 -5.12 14.81
CA ARG A 49 29.85 -4.40 16.09
C ARG A 49 30.42 -2.99 16.12
N SER A 50 31.39 -2.69 15.27
CA SER A 50 32.09 -1.39 15.24
C SER A 50 32.53 -1.05 13.82
N PRO A 51 31.78 -0.28 13.04
CA PRO A 51 30.40 0.19 13.27
C PRO A 51 29.37 -0.93 13.21
N VAL A 52 28.18 -0.69 13.78
CA VAL A 52 27.04 -1.62 13.65
C VAL A 52 26.54 -1.58 12.21
N LYS A 53 26.69 -2.70 11.51
CA LYS A 53 26.21 -2.88 10.12
C LYS A 53 25.79 -4.33 9.92
N LEU A 54 24.90 -4.57 8.99
CA LEU A 54 24.58 -5.94 8.56
C LEU A 54 25.81 -6.54 7.84
N THR A 55 26.05 -7.82 8.10
CA THR A 55 26.92 -8.64 7.25
C THR A 55 26.20 -9.01 5.96
N ALA A 56 26.89 -9.55 4.97
CA ALA A 56 26.22 -10.07 3.77
C ALA A 56 25.21 -11.18 4.12
N ALA A 57 25.55 -12.06 5.09
CA ALA A 57 24.65 -13.07 5.61
C ALA A 57 23.47 -12.45 6.36
N GLY A 58 23.72 -11.41 7.19
CA GLY A 58 22.68 -10.69 7.91
C GLY A 58 21.71 -9.97 6.99
N ALA A 59 22.20 -9.33 5.92
CA ALA A 59 21.34 -8.71 4.91
C ALA A 59 20.43 -9.76 4.21
N ARG A 60 21.02 -10.89 3.80
CA ARG A 60 20.26 -11.99 3.18
C ARG A 60 19.26 -12.62 4.14
N TYR A 61 19.63 -12.76 5.42
CA TYR A 61 18.74 -13.26 6.46
C TYR A 61 17.56 -12.30 6.70
N LEU A 62 17.83 -10.98 6.74
CA LEU A 62 16.80 -9.94 6.92
C LEU A 62 15.75 -9.95 5.80
N GLU A 63 16.16 -10.20 4.55
CA GLU A 63 15.23 -10.28 3.40
C GLU A 63 14.12 -11.34 3.61
N HIS A 64 14.39 -12.38 4.39
CA HIS A 64 13.47 -13.50 4.59
C HIS A 64 12.87 -13.59 5.98
N VAL A 65 13.44 -12.89 6.96
CA VAL A 65 13.05 -13.02 8.37
C VAL A 65 11.60 -12.63 8.61
N GLY A 66 11.13 -11.58 7.93
CA GLY A 66 9.73 -11.14 8.02
C GLY A 66 8.76 -12.24 7.60
N ALA A 67 9.06 -12.94 6.50
CA ALA A 67 8.22 -14.06 6.02
C ALA A 67 8.20 -15.23 7.01
N ILE A 68 9.34 -15.57 7.62
CA ILE A 68 9.44 -16.64 8.63
C ILE A 68 8.61 -16.32 9.88
N LEU A 69 8.77 -15.09 10.41
CA LEU A 69 8.01 -14.63 11.58
C LEU A 69 6.52 -14.57 11.29
N GLY A 70 6.15 -14.05 10.11
CA GLY A 70 4.78 -13.95 9.68
C GLY A 70 4.12 -15.33 9.51
N ALA A 71 4.80 -16.30 8.91
CA ALA A 71 4.30 -17.66 8.78
C ALA A 71 4.09 -18.34 10.15
N HIS A 72 5.03 -18.15 11.07
CA HIS A 72 4.88 -18.62 12.46
C HIS A 72 3.65 -17.99 13.14
N ASP A 73 3.49 -16.68 13.05
CA ASP A 73 2.37 -15.97 13.69
C ASP A 73 1.03 -16.37 13.08
N GLN A 74 0.99 -16.59 11.75
CA GLN A 74 -0.19 -17.10 11.09
C GLN A 74 -0.57 -18.48 11.62
N LEU A 75 0.39 -19.42 11.68
CA LEU A 75 0.15 -20.75 12.22
C LEU A 75 -0.36 -20.70 13.67
N VAL A 76 0.23 -19.85 14.52
CA VAL A 76 -0.22 -19.68 15.91
C VAL A 76 -1.65 -19.15 15.96
N ARG A 77 -2.03 -18.20 15.09
CA ARG A 77 -3.41 -17.68 15.00
C ARG A 77 -4.40 -18.76 14.57
N GLU A 78 -4.07 -19.51 13.52
CA GLU A 78 -4.89 -20.61 13.02
C GLU A 78 -5.13 -21.68 14.11
N CYS A 79 -4.06 -22.09 14.80
CA CYS A 79 -4.18 -23.03 15.91
C CYS A 79 -5.05 -22.49 17.06
N LYS A 80 -4.92 -21.19 17.38
CA LYS A 80 -5.77 -20.52 18.38
C LYS A 80 -7.24 -20.44 17.94
N ALA A 81 -7.52 -20.17 16.68
CA ALA A 81 -8.86 -20.17 16.13
C ALA A 81 -9.49 -21.56 16.17
N LEU A 82 -8.77 -22.58 15.72
CA LEU A 82 -9.20 -23.98 15.82
C LEU A 82 -9.49 -24.40 17.27
N SER A 83 -8.67 -23.99 18.23
CA SER A 83 -8.88 -24.29 19.65
C SER A 83 -10.15 -23.68 20.23
N LYS A 84 -10.66 -22.62 19.59
CA LYS A 84 -11.92 -21.93 19.98
C LYS A 84 -13.10 -22.32 19.10
N SER A 85 -12.95 -23.26 18.16
CA SER A 85 -13.94 -23.60 17.13
C SER A 85 -14.44 -22.40 16.32
N GLN A 86 -13.56 -21.43 16.07
CA GLN A 86 -13.83 -20.21 15.30
C GLN A 86 -12.94 -20.18 14.07
N ALA A 87 -13.43 -19.60 12.97
CA ALA A 87 -12.56 -19.29 11.82
C ALA A 87 -11.64 -18.09 12.16
N ALA A 88 -10.40 -18.14 11.69
CA ALA A 88 -9.53 -16.98 11.80
C ALA A 88 -10.06 -15.86 10.90
N PRO A 89 -10.00 -14.57 11.32
CA PRO A 89 -10.44 -13.46 10.50
C PRO A 89 -9.57 -13.31 9.26
N LEU A 90 -10.18 -12.91 8.13
CA LEU A 90 -9.44 -12.50 6.93
C LEU A 90 -8.84 -11.11 7.20
N ARG A 91 -7.51 -11.00 7.12
CA ARG A 91 -6.80 -9.74 7.38
C ARG A 91 -6.48 -9.03 6.08
N ILE A 92 -6.94 -7.79 5.99
CA ILE A 92 -6.89 -7.00 4.76
C ILE A 92 -6.13 -5.71 5.02
N ALA A 93 -5.07 -5.45 4.27
CA ALA A 93 -4.38 -4.16 4.27
C ALA A 93 -4.89 -3.30 3.11
N MET A 94 -5.34 -2.08 3.42
CA MET A 94 -5.77 -1.09 2.43
C MET A 94 -5.15 0.25 2.77
N ALA A 95 -4.35 0.80 1.85
CA ALA A 95 -3.76 2.13 2.03
C ALA A 95 -4.85 3.21 1.94
N GLU A 96 -5.73 3.13 0.94
CA GLU A 96 -6.86 4.03 0.75
C GLU A 96 -8.15 3.31 1.13
N SER A 97 -8.94 3.92 2.00
CA SER A 97 -10.20 3.35 2.52
C SER A 97 -11.46 4.00 1.95
N SER A 98 -11.33 5.03 1.11
CA SER A 98 -12.46 5.84 0.64
C SER A 98 -12.68 5.82 -0.88
N GLY A 99 -11.74 5.27 -1.66
CA GLY A 99 -11.87 5.16 -3.11
C GLY A 99 -12.75 3.98 -3.57
N GLN A 100 -13.08 3.95 -4.85
CA GLN A 100 -13.86 2.86 -5.46
C GLN A 100 -13.28 1.46 -5.18
N PRO A 101 -11.94 1.24 -5.21
CA PRO A 101 -11.38 -0.06 -4.89
C PRO A 101 -11.73 -0.55 -3.48
N ALA A 102 -11.69 0.34 -2.49
CA ALA A 102 -12.04 0.01 -1.11
C ALA A 102 -13.55 -0.21 -0.94
N CYS A 103 -14.39 0.61 -1.58
CA CYS A 103 -15.85 0.43 -1.57
C CYS A 103 -16.24 -0.95 -2.12
N MET A 104 -15.59 -1.40 -3.20
CA MET A 104 -15.78 -2.75 -3.75
C MET A 104 -15.38 -3.83 -2.74
N ALA A 105 -14.24 -3.67 -2.07
CA ALA A 105 -13.79 -4.61 -1.04
C ALA A 105 -14.82 -4.70 0.09
N TYR A 106 -15.31 -3.58 0.62
CA TYR A 106 -16.32 -3.57 1.69
C TYR A 106 -17.65 -4.22 1.27
N ALA A 107 -18.11 -3.99 0.04
CA ALA A 107 -19.32 -4.64 -0.47
C ALA A 107 -19.17 -6.17 -0.54
N ILE A 108 -17.99 -6.65 -0.95
CA ILE A 108 -17.68 -8.09 -0.99
C ILE A 108 -17.62 -8.67 0.43
N LEU A 109 -16.97 -7.98 1.36
CA LEU A 109 -16.87 -8.42 2.76
C LEU A 109 -18.25 -8.51 3.41
N ALA A 110 -19.12 -7.52 3.16
CA ALA A 110 -20.50 -7.55 3.62
C ALA A 110 -21.27 -8.76 3.07
N SER A 111 -21.16 -9.02 1.75
CA SER A 111 -21.77 -10.18 1.12
C SER A 111 -21.23 -11.53 1.63
N MET A 112 -19.93 -11.59 1.96
CA MET A 112 -19.34 -12.78 2.58
C MET A 112 -19.88 -13.01 3.98
N HIS A 113 -20.06 -11.96 4.76
CA HIS A 113 -20.63 -12.02 6.11
C HIS A 113 -22.10 -12.45 6.10
N GLU A 114 -22.91 -11.91 5.17
CA GLU A 114 -24.31 -12.33 4.99
C GLU A 114 -24.49 -13.79 4.62
N SER A 115 -23.52 -14.36 3.90
CA SER A 115 -23.56 -15.75 3.42
C SER A 115 -22.91 -16.76 4.38
N ASP A 116 -22.19 -16.29 5.39
CA ASP A 116 -21.48 -17.11 6.38
C ASP A 116 -21.36 -16.35 7.71
N GLU A 117 -22.21 -16.67 8.68
CA GLU A 117 -22.20 -16.04 10.01
C GLU A 117 -20.87 -16.25 10.78
N GLY A 118 -20.09 -17.27 10.42
CA GLY A 118 -18.78 -17.53 11.01
C GLY A 118 -17.66 -16.70 10.39
N PHE A 119 -17.90 -16.02 9.27
CA PHE A 119 -16.92 -15.16 8.60
C PHE A 119 -16.68 -13.88 9.39
N SER A 120 -15.40 -13.54 9.57
CA SER A 120 -14.96 -12.27 10.11
C SER A 120 -13.75 -11.74 9.37
N TYR A 121 -13.51 -10.44 9.45
CA TYR A 121 -12.34 -9.81 8.86
C TYR A 121 -11.74 -8.75 9.80
N GLU A 122 -10.50 -8.41 9.55
CA GLU A 122 -9.74 -7.39 10.27
C GLU A 122 -9.03 -6.48 9.27
N LEU A 123 -9.11 -5.17 9.48
CA LEU A 123 -8.32 -4.21 8.70
C LEU A 123 -6.98 -4.02 9.37
N VAL A 124 -5.92 -4.22 8.58
CA VAL A 124 -4.53 -4.08 9.04
C VAL A 124 -3.99 -2.73 8.60
N VAL A 125 -3.54 -1.94 9.57
CA VAL A 125 -2.90 -0.65 9.34
C VAL A 125 -1.57 -0.63 10.08
N ASP A 126 -0.48 -0.45 9.31
CA ASP A 126 0.86 -0.20 9.85
C ASP A 126 1.54 0.87 8.98
N ARG A 127 1.64 2.08 9.52
CA ARG A 127 2.16 3.25 8.81
C ARG A 127 3.66 3.18 8.50
N ALA A 128 4.39 2.28 9.16
CA ALA A 128 5.82 2.07 8.95
C ALA A 128 6.14 1.10 7.79
N LYS A 129 5.12 0.38 7.28
CA LYS A 129 5.27 -0.67 6.25
C LYS A 129 4.49 -0.36 5.00
N THR A 130 4.96 -0.87 3.86
CA THR A 130 4.16 -0.89 2.64
C THR A 130 3.12 -2.02 2.71
N VAL A 131 2.07 -1.94 1.90
CA VAL A 131 1.04 -2.99 1.86
C VAL A 131 1.61 -4.35 1.43
N GLU A 132 2.61 -4.35 0.56
CA GLU A 132 3.33 -5.55 0.11
C GLU A 132 4.15 -6.18 1.24
N GLN A 133 4.81 -5.35 2.07
CA GLN A 133 5.53 -5.82 3.25
C GLN A 133 4.59 -6.48 4.26
N LEU A 134 3.40 -5.92 4.47
CA LEU A 134 2.40 -6.51 5.36
C LEU A 134 1.96 -7.90 4.89
N VAL A 135 1.82 -8.10 3.58
CA VAL A 135 1.51 -9.42 3.00
C VAL A 135 2.69 -10.37 3.10
N GLN A 136 3.89 -9.93 2.73
CA GLN A 136 5.10 -10.75 2.78
C GLN A 136 5.38 -11.25 4.20
N GLU A 137 5.20 -10.38 5.19
CA GLU A 137 5.41 -10.70 6.60
C GLU A 137 4.21 -11.42 7.25
N SER A 138 3.21 -11.81 6.46
CA SER A 138 1.97 -12.44 6.95
C SER A 138 1.24 -11.62 8.03
N ALA A 139 1.44 -10.32 8.07
CA ALA A 139 0.65 -9.40 8.89
C ALA A 139 -0.74 -9.20 8.28
N ALA A 140 -0.85 -9.20 6.94
CA ALA A 140 -2.10 -9.25 6.20
C ALA A 140 -2.15 -10.51 5.32
N ASP A 141 -3.35 -11.01 5.03
CA ASP A 141 -3.57 -12.14 4.11
C ASP A 141 -3.68 -11.63 2.67
N VAL A 142 -4.29 -10.46 2.51
CA VAL A 142 -4.43 -9.77 1.24
C VAL A 142 -4.25 -8.27 1.45
N ALA A 143 -3.67 -7.62 0.46
CA ALA A 143 -3.62 -6.16 0.41
C ALA A 143 -4.26 -5.65 -0.88
N LEU A 144 -4.92 -4.50 -0.76
CA LEU A 144 -5.40 -3.72 -1.88
C LEU A 144 -4.34 -2.67 -2.20
N ALA A 145 -3.60 -2.87 -3.28
CA ALA A 145 -2.61 -1.93 -3.76
C ALA A 145 -3.22 -1.07 -4.88
N TYR A 146 -3.25 0.21 -4.63
CA TYR A 146 -3.69 1.20 -5.57
C TYR A 146 -2.46 1.93 -6.08
N CYS A 147 -2.15 1.74 -7.34
CA CYS A 147 -0.94 2.25 -7.95
C CYS A 147 -1.26 3.49 -8.77
N ALA A 148 -0.35 4.42 -8.78
CA ALA A 148 -0.47 5.54 -9.66
C ALA A 148 0.01 5.18 -11.08
N PRO A 149 -0.43 5.94 -12.07
CA PRO A 149 -0.28 5.61 -13.48
C PRO A 149 1.17 5.77 -13.95
N GLY A 150 1.92 4.69 -14.06
CA GLY A 150 3.23 4.76 -14.73
C GLY A 150 3.10 5.20 -16.19
N ASP A 151 2.29 4.49 -16.96
CA ASP A 151 1.97 4.76 -18.38
C ASP A 151 0.48 5.09 -18.58
N GLY A 152 -0.23 5.38 -17.49
CA GLY A 152 -1.68 5.51 -17.44
C GLY A 152 -2.17 6.91 -17.82
N ILE A 153 -1.58 7.54 -18.85
CA ILE A 153 -2.03 8.83 -19.38
C ILE A 153 -2.19 8.74 -20.90
N GLY A 154 -3.28 9.28 -21.43
CA GLY A 154 -3.56 9.30 -22.87
C GLY A 154 -5.06 9.29 -23.17
N GLU A 155 -5.43 9.13 -24.43
CA GLU A 155 -6.84 9.03 -24.84
C GLU A 155 -7.49 7.70 -24.39
N ASP A 156 -6.74 6.59 -24.43
CA ASP A 156 -7.18 5.28 -23.95
C ASP A 156 -6.02 4.57 -23.22
N PRO A 157 -5.64 5.06 -22.01
CA PRO A 157 -4.49 4.55 -21.33
C PRO A 157 -4.72 3.12 -20.81
N VAL A 158 -3.81 2.21 -21.17
CA VAL A 158 -3.81 0.83 -20.69
C VAL A 158 -2.52 0.59 -19.93
N VAL A 159 -2.62 0.41 -18.62
CA VAL A 159 -1.48 0.02 -17.80
C VAL A 159 -1.35 -1.49 -17.80
N THR A 160 -0.28 -1.99 -18.41
CA THR A 160 -0.02 -3.45 -18.53
C THR A 160 1.13 -3.91 -17.66
N SER A 161 1.97 -2.99 -17.18
CA SER A 161 3.15 -3.31 -16.38
C SER A 161 2.89 -3.07 -14.90
N PRO A 162 3.27 -4.00 -14.01
CA PRO A 162 3.22 -3.75 -12.58
C PRO A 162 4.18 -2.61 -12.21
N PRO A 163 3.81 -1.74 -11.27
CA PRO A 163 4.63 -0.59 -10.88
C PRO A 163 5.89 -0.96 -10.07
N TRP A 164 6.08 -2.24 -9.79
CA TRP A 164 7.19 -2.74 -8.98
C TRP A 164 8.36 -3.17 -9.86
N GLU A 165 9.50 -2.51 -9.71
CA GLU A 165 10.75 -2.88 -10.40
C GLU A 165 11.28 -4.26 -9.95
N ALA A 166 11.01 -4.64 -8.68
CA ALA A 166 11.41 -5.92 -8.11
C ALA A 166 10.26 -6.51 -7.28
N PRO A 167 9.43 -7.39 -7.86
CA PRO A 167 8.37 -8.06 -7.10
C PRO A 167 8.97 -8.91 -5.97
N MET A 168 8.35 -8.87 -4.81
CA MET A 168 8.77 -9.65 -3.64
C MET A 168 8.60 -11.15 -3.91
N ALA A 169 9.51 -11.95 -3.37
CA ALA A 169 9.41 -13.41 -3.45
C ALA A 169 8.13 -13.90 -2.77
N ASP A 170 7.49 -14.93 -3.34
CA ASP A 170 6.22 -15.52 -2.88
C ASP A 170 5.00 -14.57 -2.84
N VAL A 171 5.11 -13.34 -3.36
CA VAL A 171 3.98 -12.41 -3.45
C VAL A 171 3.39 -12.43 -4.86
N ALA A 172 2.08 -12.60 -4.96
CA ALA A 172 1.30 -12.44 -6.17
C ALA A 172 0.79 -11.00 -6.26
N TYR A 173 0.87 -10.44 -7.45
CA TYR A 173 0.32 -9.14 -7.81
C TYR A 173 -0.73 -9.37 -8.89
N ASP A 174 -1.98 -9.45 -8.48
CA ASP A 174 -3.09 -9.83 -9.34
C ASP A 174 -3.79 -8.55 -9.83
N PHE A 175 -3.60 -8.20 -11.09
CA PHE A 175 -4.23 -7.02 -11.69
C PHE A 175 -5.74 -7.19 -11.74
N MET A 176 -6.46 -6.20 -11.24
CA MET A 176 -7.91 -6.20 -11.19
C MET A 176 -8.54 -5.34 -12.29
N TYR A 177 -8.19 -4.07 -12.34
CA TYR A 177 -8.70 -3.11 -13.33
C TYR A 177 -7.93 -1.79 -13.28
N ASN A 178 -8.19 -0.90 -14.24
CA ASN A 178 -7.71 0.46 -14.24
C ASN A 178 -8.78 1.40 -13.67
N GLU A 179 -8.46 2.07 -12.56
CA GLU A 179 -9.33 3.07 -11.93
C GLU A 179 -9.10 4.45 -12.55
N PRO A 180 -10.13 5.14 -13.02
CA PRO A 180 -10.00 6.52 -13.47
C PRO A 180 -9.56 7.45 -12.34
N LEU A 181 -8.62 8.35 -12.64
CA LEU A 181 -8.09 9.33 -11.70
C LEU A 181 -8.50 10.74 -12.09
N SER A 182 -8.68 11.57 -11.08
CA SER A 182 -8.88 13.01 -11.20
C SER A 182 -7.75 13.77 -10.53
N ALA A 183 -7.35 14.88 -11.12
CA ALA A 183 -6.50 15.88 -10.50
C ALA A 183 -7.38 16.99 -9.88
N TRP A 184 -7.03 17.40 -8.67
CA TRP A 184 -7.76 18.41 -7.90
C TRP A 184 -6.84 19.53 -7.49
N VAL A 185 -7.30 20.75 -7.66
CA VAL A 185 -6.64 21.99 -7.23
C VAL A 185 -7.61 22.86 -6.44
N HIS A 186 -7.09 23.86 -5.73
CA HIS A 186 -7.92 24.90 -5.10
C HIS A 186 -8.52 25.81 -6.17
N GLU A 187 -9.72 26.36 -5.96
CA GLU A 187 -10.40 27.28 -6.90
C GLU A 187 -9.56 28.50 -7.29
N ASP A 188 -8.70 28.98 -6.39
CA ASP A 188 -7.78 30.10 -6.62
C ASP A 188 -6.45 29.66 -7.29
N ASN A 189 -6.28 28.38 -7.62
CA ASN A 189 -5.10 27.91 -8.34
C ASN A 189 -5.18 28.32 -9.81
N PRO A 190 -4.15 28.99 -10.38
CA PRO A 190 -4.16 29.41 -11.78
C PRO A 190 -4.40 28.29 -12.81
N VAL A 191 -4.06 27.05 -12.44
CA VAL A 191 -4.25 25.86 -13.29
C VAL A 191 -5.74 25.52 -13.49
N PHE A 192 -6.62 26.02 -12.64
CA PHE A 192 -8.06 25.73 -12.70
C PHE A 192 -8.77 26.39 -13.89
N GLU A 193 -8.26 27.53 -14.40
CA GLU A 193 -8.94 28.32 -15.44
C GLU A 193 -8.92 27.69 -16.86
N GLY A 194 -8.31 26.51 -17.06
CA GLY A 194 -8.18 25.90 -18.38
C GLY A 194 -7.93 24.41 -18.37
N ASP A 195 -7.71 23.85 -19.55
CA ASP A 195 -7.27 22.47 -19.70
C ASP A 195 -5.79 22.35 -19.28
N ALA A 196 -5.54 21.64 -18.16
CA ALA A 196 -4.22 21.52 -17.60
C ALA A 196 -3.36 20.49 -18.32
N THR A 197 -2.11 20.83 -18.57
CA THR A 197 -1.07 19.88 -18.97
C THR A 197 -0.39 19.26 -17.76
N LEU A 198 0.37 18.18 -17.95
CA LEU A 198 1.20 17.64 -16.86
C LEU A 198 2.28 18.62 -16.39
N GLU A 199 2.77 19.49 -17.27
CA GLU A 199 3.76 20.52 -16.94
C GLU A 199 3.14 21.56 -15.99
N ASP A 200 1.90 21.99 -16.25
CA ASP A 200 1.15 22.91 -15.37
C ASP A 200 0.95 22.29 -13.99
N LEU A 201 0.55 21.03 -13.93
CA LEU A 201 0.37 20.30 -12.66
C LEU A 201 1.69 20.05 -11.93
N ALA A 202 2.81 19.84 -12.65
CA ALA A 202 4.14 19.72 -12.06
C ALA A 202 4.67 21.04 -11.46
N ALA A 203 4.15 22.17 -11.91
CA ALA A 203 4.45 23.48 -11.31
C ALA A 203 3.84 23.63 -9.90
N CYS A 204 2.76 22.93 -9.61
CA CYS A 204 2.12 22.87 -8.29
C CYS A 204 2.93 22.01 -7.31
N LYS A 205 2.65 22.14 -6.01
CA LYS A 205 3.18 21.23 -4.98
C LYS A 205 2.32 19.97 -4.92
N LEU A 206 2.96 18.83 -4.92
CA LEU A 206 2.33 17.51 -4.79
C LEU A 206 2.43 17.04 -3.33
N PRO A 207 1.34 17.07 -2.54
CA PRO A 207 1.33 16.48 -1.21
C PRO A 207 1.53 14.97 -1.31
N ILE A 208 2.47 14.45 -0.53
CA ILE A 208 2.74 13.02 -0.40
C ILE A 208 2.64 12.61 1.06
N SER A 209 2.11 11.41 1.32
CA SER A 209 1.97 10.93 2.69
C SER A 209 3.30 10.39 3.25
N SER A 210 3.57 10.68 4.53
CA SER A 210 4.61 10.00 5.30
C SER A 210 4.25 8.55 5.65
N ASN A 211 2.98 8.17 5.53
CA ASN A 211 2.51 6.81 5.73
C ASN A 211 2.98 5.90 4.58
N ARG A 212 3.83 4.92 4.90
CA ARG A 212 4.44 4.03 3.92
C ARG A 212 3.46 3.12 3.18
N MET A 213 2.25 2.93 3.69
CA MET A 213 1.20 2.22 2.95
C MET A 213 0.86 2.90 1.61
N PHE A 214 1.09 4.22 1.49
CA PHE A 214 0.90 4.98 0.25
C PHE A 214 2.15 5.04 -0.64
N LYS A 215 3.23 4.33 -0.29
CA LYS A 215 4.50 4.43 -1.04
C LYS A 215 4.32 4.10 -2.52
N THR A 216 3.65 3.01 -2.84
CA THR A 216 3.42 2.57 -4.22
C THR A 216 2.62 3.61 -5.01
N TRP A 217 1.61 4.24 -4.39
CA TRP A 217 0.87 5.36 -4.98
C TRP A 217 1.79 6.56 -5.24
N THR A 218 2.54 6.99 -4.22
CA THR A 218 3.43 8.14 -4.31
C THR A 218 4.51 7.96 -5.38
N ASP A 219 5.19 6.81 -5.37
CA ASP A 219 6.24 6.48 -6.34
C ASP A 219 5.68 6.49 -7.78
N GLY A 220 4.48 5.95 -7.98
CA GLY A 220 3.85 5.92 -9.28
C GLY A 220 3.45 7.31 -9.80
N ILE A 221 2.90 8.21 -8.96
CA ILE A 221 2.61 9.60 -9.37
C ILE A 221 3.91 10.34 -9.71
N CYS A 222 4.96 10.20 -8.91
CA CYS A 222 6.26 10.80 -9.23
C CYS A 222 6.82 10.27 -10.56
N ALA A 223 6.75 8.96 -10.78
CA ALA A 223 7.19 8.33 -12.02
C ALA A 223 6.39 8.78 -13.24
N LEU A 224 5.07 9.03 -13.10
CA LEU A 224 4.26 9.62 -14.17
C LEU A 224 4.84 10.95 -14.65
N PHE A 225 5.14 11.86 -13.74
CA PHE A 225 5.73 13.15 -14.07
C PHE A 225 7.11 13.00 -14.72
N GLU A 226 7.98 12.18 -14.12
CA GLU A 226 9.36 11.99 -14.59
C GLU A 226 9.42 11.39 -16.00
N ARG A 227 8.57 10.41 -16.31
CA ARG A 227 8.47 9.80 -17.65
C ARG A 227 7.98 10.77 -18.73
N ASN A 228 7.20 11.77 -18.33
CA ASN A 228 6.75 12.84 -19.22
C ASN A 228 7.67 14.08 -19.20
N GLY A 229 8.90 13.95 -18.70
CA GLY A 229 9.90 15.00 -18.70
C GLY A 229 9.67 16.10 -17.65
N CYS A 230 8.71 15.90 -16.73
CA CYS A 230 8.38 16.84 -15.67
C CYS A 230 9.01 16.40 -14.34
N LYS A 231 9.31 17.36 -13.46
CA LYS A 231 9.77 17.07 -12.09
C LYS A 231 8.79 17.61 -11.06
N PRO A 232 8.04 16.75 -10.35
CA PRO A 232 7.06 17.21 -9.38
C PRO A 232 7.74 17.84 -8.15
N LYS A 233 7.11 18.86 -7.58
CA LYS A 233 7.54 19.51 -6.33
C LYS A 233 6.83 18.81 -5.17
N THR A 234 7.41 17.80 -4.57
CA THR A 234 6.79 17.03 -3.49
C THR A 234 6.80 17.79 -2.15
N LEU A 235 5.73 17.62 -1.38
CA LEU A 235 5.57 18.14 -0.02
C LEU A 235 5.09 17.02 0.90
N THR A 236 5.94 16.55 1.80
CA THR A 236 5.55 15.48 2.75
C THR A 236 4.58 16.01 3.80
N LYS A 237 3.45 15.36 3.95
CA LYS A 237 2.45 15.61 5.00
C LYS A 237 2.15 14.32 5.76
N ASP A 238 1.75 14.45 7.02
CA ASP A 238 1.24 13.32 7.80
C ASP A 238 -0.25 13.15 7.51
N ALA A 239 -0.59 12.19 6.66
CA ALA A 239 -1.96 11.88 6.29
C ALA A 239 -2.21 10.38 6.37
N SER A 240 -3.39 10.00 6.84
CA SER A 240 -3.84 8.62 6.98
C SER A 240 -4.65 8.14 5.77
N ALA A 241 -5.14 9.07 4.93
CA ALA A 241 -5.89 8.81 3.71
C ALA A 241 -5.63 9.94 2.69
N LEU A 242 -5.74 9.63 1.39
CA LEU A 242 -5.52 10.62 0.32
C LEU A 242 -6.57 11.74 0.33
N ASN A 243 -7.80 11.46 0.76
CA ASN A 243 -8.85 12.46 0.89
C ASN A 243 -8.56 13.55 1.94
N GLU A 244 -7.68 13.28 2.93
CA GLU A 244 -7.24 14.32 3.88
C GLU A 244 -6.50 15.46 3.17
N PHE A 245 -5.79 15.17 2.07
CA PHE A 245 -5.16 16.21 1.26
C PHE A 245 -6.18 17.12 0.58
N LEU A 246 -7.33 16.56 0.17
CA LEU A 246 -8.42 17.35 -0.43
C LEU A 246 -9.09 18.30 0.58
N VAL A 247 -9.27 17.83 1.83
CA VAL A 247 -9.86 18.65 2.90
C VAL A 247 -9.00 19.87 3.22
N ALA A 248 -7.67 19.72 3.18
CA ALA A 248 -6.69 20.74 3.52
C ALA A 248 -5.90 21.23 2.29
N LEU A 249 -6.51 21.17 1.10
CA LEU A 249 -5.90 21.59 -0.16
C LEU A 249 -5.62 23.09 -0.18
N LYS A 250 -4.40 23.47 -0.57
CA LYS A 250 -3.96 24.87 -0.68
C LYS A 250 -3.90 25.33 -2.12
N GLU A 251 -3.89 26.65 -2.30
CA GLU A 251 -3.87 27.34 -3.59
C GLU A 251 -2.73 26.90 -4.53
N ASP A 252 -1.59 26.45 -3.99
CA ASP A 252 -0.41 26.04 -4.76
C ASP A 252 -0.22 24.52 -4.82
N GLU A 253 -1.23 23.73 -4.43
CA GLU A 253 -1.17 22.27 -4.38
C GLU A 253 -2.01 21.61 -5.47
N VAL A 254 -1.59 20.39 -5.88
CA VAL A 254 -2.38 19.48 -6.71
C VAL A 254 -2.46 18.11 -6.03
N VAL A 255 -3.64 17.52 -6.00
CA VAL A 255 -3.89 16.18 -5.42
C VAL A 255 -4.52 15.27 -6.46
N PHE A 256 -4.03 14.05 -6.55
CA PHE A 256 -4.59 13.01 -7.41
C PHE A 256 -5.36 12.00 -6.58
N THR A 257 -6.56 11.63 -7.02
CA THR A 257 -7.41 10.64 -6.35
C THR A 257 -8.20 9.83 -7.37
N SER A 258 -8.88 8.78 -6.90
CA SER A 258 -9.93 8.13 -7.69
C SER A 258 -10.99 9.16 -8.11
N SER A 259 -11.39 9.16 -9.38
CA SER A 259 -12.47 10.03 -9.88
C SER A 259 -13.82 9.73 -9.24
N PHE A 260 -13.98 8.60 -8.59
CA PHE A 260 -15.14 8.29 -7.74
C PHE A 260 -15.36 9.35 -6.65
N LEU A 261 -14.29 9.95 -6.12
CA LEU A 261 -14.39 10.97 -5.06
C LEU A 261 -15.03 12.28 -5.52
N ARG A 262 -15.20 12.52 -6.84
CA ARG A 262 -15.90 13.71 -7.36
C ARG A 262 -17.28 13.92 -6.78
N TYR A 263 -17.95 12.85 -6.40
CA TYR A 263 -19.26 12.90 -5.77
C TYR A 263 -19.23 13.25 -4.27
N MET A 264 -18.06 13.14 -3.65
CA MET A 264 -17.89 13.37 -2.21
C MET A 264 -17.17 14.69 -1.90
N VAL A 265 -16.26 15.14 -2.76
CA VAL A 265 -15.41 16.32 -2.55
C VAL A 265 -16.19 17.60 -2.34
N PRO A 266 -17.25 17.93 -3.13
CA PRO A 266 -18.00 19.17 -2.92
C PRO A 266 -18.64 19.31 -1.53
N GLY A 267 -18.92 18.18 -0.87
CA GLY A 267 -19.45 18.18 0.51
C GLY A 267 -18.37 18.30 1.58
N THR A 268 -17.10 18.05 1.25
CA THR A 268 -15.98 18.06 2.21
C THR A 268 -15.10 19.29 2.08
N ASN A 269 -14.86 19.76 0.86
CA ASN A 269 -14.15 21.00 0.58
C ASN A 269 -14.73 21.65 -0.70
N PRO A 270 -15.57 22.70 -0.57
CA PRO A 270 -16.19 23.36 -1.72
C PRO A 270 -15.18 24.10 -2.62
N SER A 271 -14.01 24.47 -2.09
CA SER A 271 -12.96 25.13 -2.86
C SER A 271 -12.04 24.17 -3.61
N ALA A 272 -12.22 22.85 -3.44
CA ALA A 272 -11.49 21.86 -4.23
C ALA A 272 -12.20 21.62 -5.56
N CYS A 273 -11.51 21.90 -6.66
CA CYS A 273 -12.02 21.82 -8.01
C CYS A 273 -11.29 20.72 -8.79
N GLU A 274 -12.04 19.92 -9.52
CA GLU A 274 -11.47 18.94 -10.45
C GLU A 274 -10.97 19.68 -11.70
N VAL A 275 -9.75 19.37 -12.11
CA VAL A 275 -9.10 19.96 -13.27
C VAL A 275 -9.34 19.10 -14.50
N ALA A 276 -9.81 19.71 -15.58
CA ALA A 276 -9.83 19.09 -16.90
C ALA A 276 -8.38 18.99 -17.42
N LEU A 277 -8.01 17.80 -17.91
CA LEU A 277 -6.72 17.58 -18.54
C LEU A 277 -6.78 17.93 -20.04
N ALA A 278 -5.70 18.50 -20.55
CA ALA A 278 -5.61 18.95 -21.93
C ALA A 278 -5.89 17.82 -22.94
N SER A 279 -6.56 18.17 -24.02
CA SER A 279 -6.75 17.30 -25.21
C SER A 279 -7.46 15.96 -24.95
N GLY A 280 -8.43 15.92 -24.03
CA GLY A 280 -9.16 14.66 -23.72
C GLY A 280 -8.30 13.60 -23.03
N THR A 281 -7.20 13.99 -22.46
CA THR A 281 -6.29 13.10 -21.73
C THR A 281 -6.99 12.51 -20.49
N THR A 282 -6.95 11.20 -20.36
CA THR A 282 -7.43 10.48 -19.18
C THR A 282 -6.27 9.96 -18.36
N LEU A 283 -6.42 10.02 -17.05
CA LEU A 283 -5.51 9.37 -16.09
C LEU A 283 -6.17 8.10 -15.54
N VAL A 284 -5.44 7.01 -15.52
CA VAL A 284 -5.89 5.78 -14.86
C VAL A 284 -4.79 5.23 -13.94
N GLY A 285 -5.20 4.69 -12.80
CA GLY A 285 -4.32 3.99 -11.87
C GLY A 285 -4.68 2.51 -11.78
N PRO A 286 -3.74 1.59 -12.00
CA PRO A 286 -4.03 0.16 -11.88
C PRO A 286 -4.28 -0.24 -10.42
N VAL A 287 -5.27 -1.09 -10.23
CA VAL A 287 -5.65 -1.70 -8.95
C VAL A 287 -5.19 -3.15 -8.95
N TYR A 288 -4.48 -3.54 -7.89
CA TYR A 288 -4.02 -4.91 -7.68
C TYR A 288 -4.51 -5.46 -6.35
N LEU A 289 -4.82 -6.75 -6.34
CA LEU A 289 -4.79 -7.53 -5.11
C LEU A 289 -3.41 -8.15 -4.94
N VAL A 290 -2.85 -7.98 -3.77
CA VAL A 290 -1.52 -8.48 -3.39
C VAL A 290 -1.71 -9.51 -2.30
N TYR A 291 -1.22 -10.74 -2.50
CA TYR A 291 -1.35 -11.84 -1.53
C TYR A 291 -0.22 -12.85 -1.73
N ARG A 292 0.00 -13.72 -0.74
CA ARG A 292 1.04 -14.76 -0.89
C ARG A 292 0.58 -15.85 -1.84
N ARG A 293 1.48 -16.28 -2.75
CA ARG A 293 1.22 -17.37 -3.70
C ARG A 293 1.01 -18.70 -3.01
N SER A 294 1.72 -18.91 -1.90
CA SER A 294 1.67 -20.13 -1.09
C SER A 294 0.46 -20.21 -0.17
N ASP A 295 -0.36 -19.14 -0.07
CA ASP A 295 -1.51 -19.12 0.83
C ASP A 295 -2.69 -19.93 0.28
N ASP A 296 -2.99 -21.01 0.99
CA ASP A 296 -4.07 -21.95 0.62
C ASP A 296 -5.42 -21.65 1.31
N ASN A 297 -5.50 -20.56 2.09
CA ASN A 297 -6.72 -20.17 2.81
C ASN A 297 -7.94 -20.10 1.88
N PRO A 298 -8.98 -20.91 2.07
CA PRO A 298 -10.17 -20.91 1.21
C PRO A 298 -10.95 -19.61 1.28
N VAL A 299 -10.91 -18.90 2.42
CA VAL A 299 -11.57 -17.61 2.62
C VAL A 299 -10.89 -16.54 1.77
N LEU A 300 -9.55 -16.50 1.76
CA LEU A 300 -8.77 -15.63 0.88
C LEU A 300 -9.09 -15.89 -0.60
N LYS A 301 -9.05 -17.17 -1.03
CA LYS A 301 -9.36 -17.55 -2.42
C LYS A 301 -10.78 -17.11 -2.83
N ARG A 302 -11.75 -17.25 -1.92
CA ARG A 302 -13.12 -16.79 -2.15
C ARG A 302 -13.18 -15.26 -2.29
N PHE A 303 -12.53 -14.50 -1.42
CA PHE A 303 -12.46 -13.04 -1.52
C PHE A 303 -11.84 -12.59 -2.84
N VAL A 304 -10.68 -13.12 -3.22
CA VAL A 304 -9.99 -12.82 -4.48
C VAL A 304 -10.89 -13.12 -5.70
N SER A 305 -11.58 -14.26 -5.69
CA SER A 305 -12.50 -14.64 -6.78
C SER A 305 -13.68 -13.67 -6.91
N LEU A 306 -14.29 -13.28 -5.79
CA LEU A 306 -15.38 -12.31 -5.77
C LEU A 306 -14.92 -10.94 -6.24
N TYR A 307 -13.77 -10.47 -5.74
CA TYR A 307 -13.21 -9.18 -6.12
C TYR A 307 -12.91 -9.13 -7.63
N ARG A 308 -12.28 -10.16 -8.19
CA ARG A 308 -12.00 -10.25 -9.62
C ARG A 308 -13.29 -10.17 -10.47
N ARG A 309 -14.35 -10.85 -10.04
CA ARG A 309 -15.65 -10.81 -10.74
C ARG A 309 -16.26 -9.41 -10.74
N GLU A 310 -16.25 -8.72 -9.59
CA GLU A 310 -16.80 -7.36 -9.50
C GLU A 310 -15.90 -6.34 -10.23
N ALA A 311 -14.59 -6.51 -10.17
CA ALA A 311 -13.62 -5.70 -10.93
C ALA A 311 -13.85 -5.78 -12.45
N GLN A 312 -14.13 -6.97 -12.98
CA GLN A 312 -14.43 -7.15 -14.41
C GLN A 312 -15.71 -6.39 -14.82
N LYS A 313 -16.75 -6.42 -13.97
CA LYS A 313 -17.98 -5.66 -14.22
C LYS A 313 -17.71 -4.15 -14.22
N HIS A 314 -16.95 -3.68 -13.21
CA HIS A 314 -16.59 -2.28 -13.07
C HIS A 314 -15.77 -1.80 -14.27
N GLN A 315 -14.76 -2.55 -14.70
CA GLN A 315 -13.94 -2.20 -15.87
C GLN A 315 -14.79 -2.09 -17.16
N ALA A 316 -15.79 -2.94 -17.33
CA ALA A 316 -16.70 -2.85 -18.48
C ALA A 316 -17.55 -1.57 -18.43
N GLN A 317 -18.03 -1.17 -17.25
CA GLN A 317 -18.77 0.07 -17.03
C GLN A 317 -17.91 1.32 -17.29
N VAL A 318 -16.67 1.34 -16.77
CA VAL A 318 -15.74 2.44 -16.98
C VAL A 318 -15.43 2.65 -18.45
N ARG A 319 -15.13 1.58 -19.20
CA ARG A 319 -14.91 1.67 -20.66
C ARG A 319 -16.11 2.24 -21.42
N TRP A 320 -17.30 1.85 -21.02
CA TRP A 320 -18.52 2.36 -21.66
C TRP A 320 -18.72 3.86 -21.39
N SER A 321 -18.47 4.32 -20.17
CA SER A 321 -18.61 5.74 -19.78
C SER A 321 -17.54 6.66 -20.40
N MET A 322 -16.39 6.12 -20.83
CA MET A 322 -15.34 6.88 -21.51
C MET A 322 -15.57 7.01 -23.04
N GLN A 323 -16.45 6.20 -23.60
CA GLN A 323 -16.77 6.19 -25.05
C GLN A 323 -18.05 6.96 -25.42
N GLY A 324 -18.80 7.43 -24.45
CA GLY A 324 -20.04 8.21 -24.60
C GLY A 324 -19.89 9.62 -24.09
#